data_660357b9e4f8c68cac53875cc48723f2
#
_entry.id   660357b9e4f8c68cac53875cc48723f2
#
_cell.length_a   1.000
_cell.length_b   1.000
_cell.length_c   1.000
_cell.angle_alpha   90.00
_cell.angle_beta   90.00
_cell.angle_gamma   90.00
#
_symmetry.space_group_name_H-M   'P 1'
#
loop_
_entity.id
_entity.type
_entity.pdbx_description
1 polymer ?
#
loop_
_entity_poly.entity_id
_entity_poly.type
_entity_poly.pdbx_seq_one_letter_code
_entity_poly.pdbx_strand_id
1 'polypeptide(L)'
;MTKLFETEDDLGRERTTIMAFAAFTDSIPFKMPMESEIDYLMVRDNQVKAAVEIKCRTNAHDKYEQYLLSNKKYDSLCRWAEFGIVPFLLIKWSDEIGYVKCPVEHEKSVGGRYDRGPTISVEPIVLIDIAKFRMI
;
A
#
# COMPACT_ATOMS: atom_id res chain seq x y z
N MET A 1 -8.93 12.34 1.16
CA MET A 1 -9.35 12.60 2.52
C MET A 1 -9.69 11.35 3.31
N THR A 2 -9.13 10.40 3.08
CA THR A 2 -9.52 9.09 3.51
C THR A 2 -9.13 8.73 4.92
N LYS A 3 -8.09 9.33 5.43
CA LYS A 3 -7.55 8.98 6.73
C LYS A 3 -8.19 9.72 7.91
N LEU A 4 -9.11 10.65 7.63
CA LEU A 4 -9.73 11.46 8.67
C LEU A 4 -10.63 10.66 9.62
N PHE A 5 -11.10 9.49 9.16
CA PHE A 5 -12.02 8.66 9.94
C PHE A 5 -11.43 7.28 10.21
N GLU A 6 -10.11 7.22 10.34
CA GLU A 6 -9.41 6.00 10.67
C GLU A 6 -9.83 5.52 12.07
N THR A 7 -10.25 4.26 12.19
CA THR A 7 -10.70 3.68 13.45
C THR A 7 -9.53 3.03 14.20
N GLU A 8 -9.75 2.71 15.49
CA GLU A 8 -8.76 1.96 16.26
C GLU A 8 -8.50 0.58 15.67
N ASP A 9 -9.54 -0.06 15.12
CA ASP A 9 -9.39 -1.37 14.47
C ASP A 9 -8.55 -1.27 13.22
N ASP A 10 -8.74 -0.21 12.43
CA ASP A 10 -7.94 0.04 11.23
C ASP A 10 -6.48 0.24 11.59
N LEU A 11 -6.23 1.06 12.61
CA LEU A 11 -4.87 1.31 13.10
C LEU A 11 -4.23 0.05 13.67
N GLY A 12 -5.02 -0.79 14.34
CA GLY A 12 -4.55 -2.06 14.89
C GLY A 12 -4.11 -3.02 13.80
N ARG A 13 -4.92 -3.15 12.74
CA ARG A 13 -4.58 -4.01 11.60
C ARG A 13 -3.34 -3.49 10.87
N GLU A 14 -3.27 -2.19 10.66
CA GLU A 14 -2.14 -1.55 10.02
C GLU A 14 -0.85 -1.77 10.83
N ARG A 15 -0.93 -1.59 12.15
CA ARG A 15 0.22 -1.78 13.04
C ARG A 15 0.70 -3.23 13.04
N THR A 16 -0.21 -4.18 13.14
CA THR A 16 0.15 -5.61 13.11
C THR A 16 0.85 -5.95 11.80
N THR A 17 0.34 -5.42 10.70
CA THR A 17 0.89 -5.67 9.37
C THR A 17 2.29 -5.08 9.21
N ILE A 18 2.48 -3.83 9.64
CA ILE A 18 3.80 -3.20 9.49
C ILE A 18 4.84 -3.86 10.40
N MET A 19 4.43 -4.33 11.59
CA MET A 19 5.35 -5.03 12.48
C MET A 19 5.81 -6.36 11.89
N ALA A 20 4.92 -7.07 11.20
CA ALA A 20 5.29 -8.29 10.49
C ALA A 20 6.31 -7.98 9.38
N PHE A 21 6.08 -6.92 8.63
CA PHE A 21 6.99 -6.49 7.58
C PHE A 21 8.33 -6.03 8.16
N ALA A 22 8.30 -5.29 9.27
CA ALA A 22 9.51 -4.81 9.94
C ALA A 22 10.37 -5.98 10.42
N ALA A 23 9.75 -7.01 10.99
CA ALA A 23 10.46 -8.22 11.42
C ALA A 23 11.07 -8.95 10.22
N PHE A 24 10.31 -9.04 9.13
CA PHE A 24 10.77 -9.71 7.91
C PHE A 24 11.95 -8.99 7.27
N THR A 25 11.98 -7.65 7.33
CA THR A 25 13.02 -6.83 6.70
C THR A 25 14.11 -6.38 7.66
N ASP A 26 14.01 -6.77 8.93
CA ASP A 26 14.94 -6.34 9.98
C ASP A 26 15.08 -4.82 10.02
N SER A 27 13.95 -4.15 10.14
CA SER A 27 13.90 -2.68 10.15
C SER A 27 12.96 -2.17 11.22
N ILE A 28 13.01 -0.86 11.45
CA ILE A 28 12.19 -0.17 12.44
C ILE A 28 11.19 0.71 11.70
N PRO A 29 9.88 0.55 11.94
CA PRO A 29 8.86 1.35 11.27
C PRO A 29 8.67 2.69 11.98
N PHE A 30 8.50 3.76 11.18
CA PHE A 30 8.11 5.07 11.66
C PHE A 30 6.80 5.45 10.99
N LYS A 31 5.76 5.61 11.79
CA LYS A 31 4.44 6.02 11.32
C LYS A 31 4.51 7.45 10.80
N MET A 32 4.04 7.66 9.59
CA MET A 32 3.94 8.99 9.01
C MET A 32 2.64 9.65 9.46
N PRO A 33 2.60 11.01 9.44
CA PRO A 33 1.37 11.73 9.73
C PRO A 33 0.22 11.31 8.82
N MET A 34 -1.01 11.46 9.30
CA MET A 34 -2.21 11.03 8.59
C MET A 34 -2.33 11.65 7.19
N GLU A 35 -1.85 12.87 7.02
CA GLU A 35 -1.92 13.60 5.74
C GLU A 35 -0.79 13.23 4.78
N SER A 36 0.14 12.39 5.21
CA SER A 36 1.24 11.96 4.36
C SER A 36 0.75 11.10 3.20
N GLU A 37 1.47 11.14 2.09
CA GLU A 37 1.19 10.32 0.92
C GLU A 37 1.51 8.84 1.13
N ILE A 38 2.30 8.53 2.15
CA ILE A 38 2.64 7.15 2.52
C ILE A 38 2.37 6.93 4.00
N ASP A 39 2.30 5.67 4.40
CA ASP A 39 1.93 5.32 5.77
C ASP A 39 3.13 5.18 6.71
N TYR A 40 4.23 4.61 6.23
CA TYR A 40 5.41 4.37 7.06
C TYR A 40 6.71 4.58 6.31
N LEU A 41 7.74 5.00 7.06
CA LEU A 41 9.13 4.89 6.62
C LEU A 41 9.77 3.75 7.40
N MET A 42 10.63 2.99 6.74
CA MET A 42 11.37 1.90 7.38
C MET A 42 12.82 2.31 7.54
N VAL A 43 13.35 2.16 8.74
CA VAL A 43 14.70 2.59 9.08
C VAL A 43 15.54 1.37 9.47
N ARG A 44 16.75 1.30 8.94
CA ARG A 44 17.74 0.30 9.31
C ARG A 44 19.10 0.96 9.24
N ASP A 45 19.96 0.63 10.21
CA ASP A 45 21.32 1.19 10.28
C ASP A 45 21.30 2.73 10.29
N ASN A 46 20.35 3.32 11.01
CA ASN A 46 20.16 4.77 11.13
C ASN A 46 19.89 5.49 9.82
N GLN A 47 19.38 4.76 8.81
CA GLN A 47 19.05 5.33 7.51
C GLN A 47 17.63 4.93 7.12
N VAL A 48 16.93 5.86 6.46
CA VAL A 48 15.64 5.55 5.86
C VAL A 48 15.89 4.70 4.62
N LYS A 49 15.40 3.46 4.63
CA LYS A 49 15.63 2.50 3.55
C LYS A 49 14.42 2.33 2.66
N ALA A 50 13.21 2.47 3.20
CA ALA A 50 12.00 2.17 2.46
C ALA A 50 10.85 3.09 2.85
N ALA A 51 9.93 3.26 1.91
CA ALA A 51 8.66 3.95 2.09
C ALA A 51 7.55 2.95 1.82
N VAL A 52 6.56 2.88 2.69
CA VAL A 52 5.54 1.83 2.63
C VAL A 52 4.14 2.43 2.61
N GLU A 53 3.34 2.00 1.65
CA GLU A 53 1.90 2.25 1.61
C GLU A 53 1.23 0.93 2.00
N ILE A 54 0.33 0.97 3.00
CA ILE A 54 -0.36 -0.22 3.50
C ILE A 54 -1.83 -0.16 3.10
N LYS A 55 -2.34 -1.29 2.65
CA LYS A 55 -3.77 -1.46 2.40
C LYS A 55 -4.23 -2.75 3.05
N CYS A 56 -5.40 -2.70 3.69
CA CYS A 56 -6.03 -3.87 4.29
C CYS A 56 -7.27 -4.22 3.50
N ARG A 57 -7.42 -5.50 3.20
CA ARG A 57 -8.56 -6.03 2.44
C ARG A 57 -9.21 -7.16 3.24
N THR A 58 -10.51 -7.31 3.08
CA THR A 58 -11.27 -8.35 3.78
C THR A 58 -11.39 -9.63 2.98
N ASN A 59 -11.01 -9.61 1.70
CA ASN A 59 -11.03 -10.78 0.84
C ASN A 59 -9.72 -11.55 0.93
N ALA A 60 -9.74 -12.80 0.47
CA ALA A 60 -8.53 -13.61 0.34
C ALA A 60 -7.64 -13.05 -0.79
N HIS A 61 -6.33 -13.29 -0.69
CA HIS A 61 -5.38 -12.74 -1.65
C HIS A 61 -5.62 -13.21 -3.08
N ASP A 62 -6.19 -14.38 -3.27
CA ASP A 62 -6.42 -14.99 -4.58
C ASP A 62 -7.85 -14.85 -5.09
N LYS A 63 -8.68 -14.06 -4.41
CA LYS A 63 -10.05 -13.83 -4.88
C LYS A 63 -10.07 -13.15 -6.25
N TYR A 64 -9.16 -12.22 -6.47
CA TYR A 64 -9.01 -11.51 -7.74
C TYR A 64 -7.61 -11.78 -8.30
N GLU A 65 -7.49 -11.75 -9.61
CA GLU A 65 -6.19 -11.97 -10.26
C GLU A 65 -5.27 -10.77 -10.15
N GLN A 66 -5.84 -9.60 -9.95
CA GLN A 66 -5.09 -8.34 -9.90
C GLN A 66 -5.49 -7.51 -8.70
N TYR A 67 -4.52 -6.77 -8.16
CA TYR A 67 -4.75 -5.75 -7.15
C TYR A 67 -4.92 -4.40 -7.84
N LEU A 68 -5.93 -3.64 -7.43
CA LEU A 68 -6.28 -2.36 -8.03
C LEU A 68 -5.84 -1.22 -7.12
N LEU A 69 -5.08 -0.28 -7.67
CA LEU A 69 -4.60 0.89 -6.94
C LEU A 69 -4.78 2.13 -7.82
N SER A 70 -5.13 3.27 -7.21
CA SER A 70 -5.23 4.49 -8.00
C SER A 70 -3.86 4.84 -8.59
N ASN A 71 -3.85 5.34 -9.82
CA ASN A 71 -2.60 5.72 -10.47
C ASN A 71 -1.88 6.83 -9.70
N LYS A 72 -2.65 7.74 -9.10
CA LYS A 72 -2.11 8.83 -8.30
C LYS A 72 -1.34 8.31 -7.09
N LYS A 73 -1.90 7.32 -6.39
CA LYS A 73 -1.25 6.67 -5.25
C LYS A 73 0.01 5.94 -5.68
N TYR A 74 -0.08 5.24 -6.80
CA TYR A 74 1.05 4.51 -7.35
C TYR A 74 2.21 5.45 -7.69
N ASP A 75 1.91 6.55 -8.37
CA ASP A 75 2.94 7.52 -8.75
C ASP A 75 3.57 8.18 -7.52
N SER A 76 2.75 8.53 -6.53
CA SER A 76 3.26 9.14 -5.28
C SER A 76 4.21 8.19 -4.56
N LEU A 77 3.85 6.91 -4.53
CA LEU A 77 4.70 5.89 -3.90
C LEU A 77 6.02 5.71 -4.67
N CYS A 78 5.94 5.58 -5.99
CA CYS A 78 7.12 5.36 -6.81
C CYS A 78 8.13 6.52 -6.77
N ARG A 79 7.67 7.73 -6.49
CA ARG A 79 8.57 8.89 -6.42
C ARG A 79 9.66 8.75 -5.37
N TRP A 80 9.42 8.00 -4.33
CA TRP A 80 10.42 7.79 -3.27
C TRP A 80 11.69 7.16 -3.79
N ALA A 81 11.61 6.39 -4.88
CA ALA A 81 12.77 5.78 -5.50
C ALA A 81 13.78 6.82 -6.00
N GLU A 82 13.30 8.03 -6.34
CA GLU A 82 14.18 9.11 -6.78
C GLU A 82 15.14 9.58 -5.69
N PHE A 83 14.81 9.30 -4.43
CA PHE A 83 15.63 9.67 -3.27
C PHE A 83 16.46 8.49 -2.75
N GLY A 84 16.50 7.37 -3.50
CA GLY A 84 17.19 6.18 -3.05
C GLY A 84 16.44 5.42 -1.96
N ILE A 85 15.15 5.70 -1.77
CA ILE A 85 14.29 5.04 -0.79
C ILE A 85 13.39 4.08 -1.53
N VAL A 86 13.43 2.80 -1.16
CA VAL A 86 12.69 1.75 -1.88
C VAL A 86 11.20 1.83 -1.57
N PRO A 87 10.33 2.03 -2.57
CA PRO A 87 8.89 2.05 -2.33
C PRO A 87 8.32 0.63 -2.27
N PHE A 88 7.47 0.36 -1.27
CA PHE A 88 6.76 -0.91 -1.14
C PHE A 88 5.27 -0.68 -1.00
N LEU A 89 4.50 -1.48 -1.71
CA LEU A 89 3.06 -1.60 -1.49
C LEU A 89 2.86 -2.87 -0.67
N LEU A 90 2.29 -2.72 0.52
CA LEU A 90 2.10 -3.80 1.48
C LEU A 90 0.61 -4.02 1.70
N ILE A 91 0.15 -5.23 1.44
CA ILE A 91 -1.27 -5.57 1.51
C ILE A 91 -1.50 -6.63 2.58
N LYS A 92 -2.48 -6.36 3.45
CA LYS A 92 -3.00 -7.37 4.37
C LYS A 92 -4.34 -7.86 3.83
N TRP A 93 -4.35 -9.10 3.34
CA TRP A 93 -5.59 -9.80 2.97
C TRP A 93 -6.10 -10.59 4.19
N SER A 94 -7.25 -11.22 4.05
CA SER A 94 -7.81 -12.03 5.14
C SER A 94 -6.92 -13.22 5.51
N ASP A 95 -6.18 -13.74 4.53
CA ASP A 95 -5.40 -14.98 4.68
C ASP A 95 -3.88 -14.77 4.56
N GLU A 96 -3.42 -13.64 4.03
CA GLU A 96 -2.00 -13.45 3.74
C GLU A 96 -1.58 -12.00 3.92
N ILE A 97 -0.30 -11.79 4.15
CA ILE A 97 0.35 -10.49 4.03
C ILE A 97 1.33 -10.60 2.88
N GLY A 98 1.24 -9.68 1.93
CA GLY A 98 2.14 -9.66 0.80
C GLY A 98 2.64 -8.27 0.47
N TYR A 99 3.77 -8.20 -0.19
CA TYR A 99 4.33 -6.93 -0.61
C TYR A 99 4.85 -7.00 -2.04
N VAL A 100 4.92 -5.84 -2.67
CA VAL A 100 5.55 -5.69 -3.97
C VAL A 100 6.40 -4.42 -3.94
N LYS A 101 7.60 -4.53 -4.47
CA LYS A 101 8.51 -3.39 -4.63
C LYS A 101 8.10 -2.61 -5.87
N CYS A 102 8.00 -1.30 -5.76
CA CYS A 102 7.59 -0.43 -6.85
C CYS A 102 8.80 0.36 -7.41
N PRO A 103 8.80 0.70 -8.68
CA PRO A 103 7.80 0.37 -9.69
C PRO A 103 7.77 -1.11 -10.03
N VAL A 104 6.62 -1.58 -10.44
CA VAL A 104 6.36 -2.98 -10.79
C VAL A 104 5.61 -3.02 -12.11
N GLU A 105 5.77 -4.09 -12.86
CA GLU A 105 5.01 -4.31 -14.08
C GLU A 105 3.51 -4.31 -13.76
N HIS A 106 2.74 -3.56 -14.54
CA HIS A 106 1.32 -3.37 -14.29
C HIS A 106 0.59 -3.00 -15.57
N GLU A 107 -0.72 -3.11 -15.53
CA GLU A 107 -1.60 -2.62 -16.58
C GLU A 107 -2.24 -1.32 -16.11
N LYS A 108 -2.64 -0.49 -17.06
CA LYS A 108 -3.38 0.73 -16.76
C LYS A 108 -4.80 0.60 -17.27
N SER A 109 -5.73 1.15 -16.49
CA SER A 109 -7.14 1.14 -16.83
C SER A 109 -7.81 2.37 -16.21
N VAL A 110 -9.13 2.39 -16.25
CA VAL A 110 -9.93 3.46 -15.66
C VAL A 110 -10.95 2.82 -14.75
N GLY A 111 -10.99 3.28 -13.48
CA GLY A 111 -11.94 2.80 -12.49
C GLY A 111 -13.02 3.82 -12.23
N GLY A 112 -14.23 3.34 -11.94
CA GLY A 112 -15.36 4.18 -11.57
C GLY A 112 -15.76 3.96 -10.13
N ARG A 113 -16.20 5.02 -9.45
CA ARG A 113 -16.72 4.93 -8.09
C ARG A 113 -18.15 5.45 -8.08
N TYR A 114 -19.02 4.72 -7.43
CA TYR A 114 -20.45 5.02 -7.39
C TYR A 114 -20.96 5.31 -5.97
N ASP A 115 -20.08 5.23 -4.99
CA ASP A 115 -20.43 5.29 -3.58
C ASP A 115 -20.37 6.70 -2.98
N ARG A 116 -20.12 7.71 -3.81
CA ARG A 116 -19.90 9.09 -3.34
C ARG A 116 -20.94 10.07 -3.86
N GLY A 117 -22.17 9.62 -3.97
CA GLY A 117 -23.27 10.48 -4.41
C GLY A 117 -23.70 10.20 -5.83
N PRO A 118 -24.49 11.09 -6.43
CA PRO A 118 -25.12 10.83 -7.74
C PRO A 118 -24.16 10.91 -8.92
N THR A 119 -22.94 11.40 -8.71
CA THR A 119 -21.96 11.57 -9.77
C THR A 119 -20.95 10.42 -9.77
N ILE A 120 -20.72 9.83 -10.94
CA ILE A 120 -19.68 8.81 -11.09
C ILE A 120 -18.33 9.49 -11.11
N SER A 121 -17.45 9.06 -10.21
CA SER A 121 -16.06 9.53 -10.18
C SER A 121 -15.21 8.51 -10.93
N VAL A 122 -14.61 8.92 -12.05
CA VAL A 122 -13.78 8.06 -12.88
C VAL A 122 -12.34 8.52 -12.77
N GLU A 123 -11.45 7.59 -12.46
CA GLU A 123 -10.03 7.92 -12.30
C GLU A 123 -9.13 6.85 -12.92
N PRO A 124 -7.90 7.23 -13.33
CA PRO A 124 -6.92 6.25 -13.78
C PRO A 124 -6.52 5.31 -12.64
N ILE A 125 -6.40 4.03 -12.97
CA ILE A 125 -5.99 3.00 -12.01
C ILE A 125 -4.85 2.16 -12.58
N VAL A 126 -4.14 1.52 -11.64
CA VAL A 126 -3.07 0.58 -11.92
C VAL A 126 -3.54 -0.80 -11.49
N LEU A 127 -3.32 -1.79 -12.33
CA LEU A 127 -3.67 -3.18 -12.05
C LEU A 127 -2.38 -3.99 -11.96
N ILE A 128 -2.13 -4.55 -10.78
CA ILE A 128 -0.92 -5.33 -10.51
C ILE A 128 -1.31 -6.79 -10.30
N ASP A 129 -0.74 -7.68 -11.07
CA ASP A 129 -1.03 -9.12 -10.91
C ASP A 129 -0.65 -9.56 -9.50
N ILE A 130 -1.53 -10.34 -8.88
CA ILE A 130 -1.28 -10.89 -7.55
C ILE A 130 0.00 -11.71 -7.52
N ALA A 131 0.32 -12.38 -8.62
CA ALA A 131 1.54 -13.17 -8.73
C ALA A 131 2.83 -12.34 -8.56
N LYS A 132 2.76 -11.01 -8.70
CA LYS A 132 3.90 -10.13 -8.49
C LYS A 132 4.19 -9.89 -7.00
N PHE A 133 3.22 -10.16 -6.14
CA PHE A 133 3.38 -9.98 -4.70
C PHE A 133 4.11 -11.17 -4.09
N ARG A 134 4.98 -10.87 -3.13
CA ARG A 134 5.63 -11.89 -2.32
C ARG A 134 4.92 -11.96 -0.98
N MET A 135 4.48 -13.15 -0.60
CA MET A 135 3.82 -13.38 0.69
C MET A 135 4.86 -13.60 1.78
N ILE A 136 4.56 -13.09 2.97
CA ILE A 136 5.47 -13.20 4.12
C ILE A 136 4.83 -13.95 5.28
#